data_d207933634780e5e4b33b0adc8a07f32
#
_entry.id   d207933634780e5e4b33b0adc8a07f32
#
_cell.length_a   1.000
_cell.length_b   1.000
_cell.length_c   1.000
_cell.angle_alpha   90.00
_cell.angle_beta   90.00
_cell.angle_gamma   90.00
#
_symmetry.space_group_name_H-M   'P 1'
#
loop_
_entity.id
_entity.type
_entity.pdbx_description
1 polymer ?
#
loop_
_entity_poly.entity_id
_entity_poly.type
_entity_poly.pdbx_seq_one_letter_code
_entity_poly.pdbx_strand_id
1 'polypeptide(L)'
;ANYLFALQRSGARAYLISGIFRPGQSFFKPWGGLFRRVLGTFDRLFVQNEESLKLLQGIGAVNAEVAGDTRFDRVYAIAQGAKALPEVERFAEGAEVFVAGSTWPPDEQLLLALINANPDVKFILAPHEVDPARIERMIAQIDRPCLRYTQLTPQSDLAGGGVLFI
;
A
#
# COMPACT_ATOMS: atom_id res chain seq x y z
N ALA A 1 -18.70 -9.51 12.71
CA ALA A 1 -20.17 -9.50 12.88
C ALA A 1 -20.57 -9.11 14.30
N ASN A 2 -20.06 -9.78 15.35
CA ASN A 2 -20.52 -9.58 16.73
C ASN A 2 -20.33 -8.13 17.22
N TYR A 3 -19.20 -7.50 16.94
CA TYR A 3 -18.96 -6.09 17.32
C TYR A 3 -19.94 -5.13 16.64
N LEU A 4 -20.24 -5.32 15.36
CA LEU A 4 -21.17 -4.44 14.63
C LEU A 4 -22.60 -4.58 15.16
N PHE A 5 -23.04 -5.79 15.49
CA PHE A 5 -24.34 -5.99 16.15
C PHE A 5 -24.38 -5.40 17.57
N ALA A 6 -23.26 -5.43 18.29
CA ALA A 6 -23.17 -4.79 19.60
C ALA A 6 -23.24 -3.26 19.49
N LEU A 7 -22.54 -2.67 18.52
CA LEU A 7 -22.62 -1.22 18.23
C LEU A 7 -24.03 -0.80 17.85
N GLN A 8 -24.71 -1.55 16.98
CA GLN A 8 -26.09 -1.26 16.62
C GLN A 8 -27.01 -1.28 17.83
N ARG A 9 -26.86 -2.26 18.75
CA ARG A 9 -27.65 -2.35 19.99
C ARG A 9 -27.36 -1.21 20.98
N SER A 10 -26.16 -0.68 20.99
CA SER A 10 -25.81 0.48 21.83
C SER A 10 -26.30 1.83 21.28
N GLY A 11 -26.92 1.84 20.08
CA GLY A 11 -27.33 3.08 19.41
C GLY A 11 -26.19 3.87 18.78
N ALA A 12 -24.96 3.31 18.75
CA ALA A 12 -23.83 3.95 18.10
C ALA A 12 -23.98 3.92 16.58
N ARG A 13 -23.72 5.06 15.93
CA ARG A 13 -23.73 5.14 14.47
C ARG A 13 -22.47 4.48 13.89
N ALA A 14 -22.66 3.73 12.82
CA ALA A 14 -21.58 3.05 12.12
C ALA A 14 -21.58 3.45 10.63
N TYR A 15 -20.42 3.81 10.12
CA TYR A 15 -20.22 4.20 8.72
C TYR A 15 -19.14 3.31 8.11
N LEU A 16 -19.39 2.80 6.90
CA LEU A 16 -18.35 2.17 6.08
C LEU A 16 -17.84 3.21 5.10
N ILE A 17 -16.54 3.46 5.10
CA ILE A 17 -15.90 4.40 4.17
C ILE A 17 -14.94 3.64 3.24
N SER A 18 -14.78 4.14 2.00
CA SER A 18 -13.91 3.56 0.97
C SER A 18 -14.16 2.07 0.73
N GLY A 19 -15.42 1.64 0.82
CA GLY A 19 -15.80 0.25 0.59
C GLY A 19 -15.65 -0.15 -0.88
N ILE A 20 -15.07 -1.33 -1.15
CA ILE A 20 -15.08 -1.94 -2.48
C ILE A 20 -15.77 -3.30 -2.42
N PHE A 21 -16.75 -3.50 -3.29
CA PHE A 21 -17.51 -4.73 -3.37
C PHE A 21 -17.30 -5.43 -4.71
N ARG A 22 -17.22 -6.76 -4.67
CA ARG A 22 -16.98 -7.62 -5.83
C ARG A 22 -18.01 -8.73 -5.90
N PRO A 23 -18.44 -9.18 -7.11
CA PRO A 23 -19.52 -10.17 -7.28
C PRO A 23 -19.27 -11.50 -6.55
N GLY A 24 -17.99 -11.87 -6.40
CA GLY A 24 -17.60 -13.13 -5.74
C GLY A 24 -17.76 -13.16 -4.22
N GLN A 25 -17.95 -12.01 -3.57
CA GLN A 25 -18.02 -11.93 -2.11
C GLN A 25 -19.29 -12.54 -1.53
N SER A 26 -19.22 -13.00 -0.28
CA SER A 26 -20.29 -13.70 0.44
C SER A 26 -21.60 -12.93 0.54
N PHE A 27 -21.55 -11.60 0.51
CA PHE A 27 -22.74 -10.74 0.54
C PHE A 27 -23.72 -11.04 -0.62
N PHE A 28 -23.19 -11.40 -1.78
CA PHE A 28 -23.94 -11.58 -3.04
C PHE A 28 -24.28 -13.04 -3.34
N LYS A 29 -23.92 -13.97 -2.44
CA LYS A 29 -24.23 -15.38 -2.60
C LYS A 29 -25.61 -15.71 -2.01
N PRO A 30 -26.31 -16.77 -2.49
CA PRO A 30 -27.62 -17.18 -1.96
C PRO A 30 -27.61 -17.38 -0.44
N TRP A 31 -26.54 -17.94 0.12
CA TRP A 31 -26.35 -18.17 1.54
C TRP A 31 -25.85 -16.95 2.32
N GLY A 32 -25.67 -15.80 1.67
CA GLY A 32 -25.10 -14.56 2.23
C GLY A 32 -25.96 -13.79 3.23
N GLY A 33 -27.10 -14.35 3.70
CA GLY A 33 -28.04 -13.65 4.55
C GLY A 33 -27.45 -13.01 5.81
N LEU A 34 -26.56 -13.74 6.52
CA LEU A 34 -25.88 -13.18 7.69
C LEU A 34 -25.01 -11.98 7.34
N PHE A 35 -24.27 -12.06 6.23
CA PHE A 35 -23.41 -10.97 5.77
C PHE A 35 -24.23 -9.74 5.36
N ARG A 36 -25.36 -9.93 4.69
CA ARG A 36 -26.30 -8.83 4.38
C ARG A 36 -26.87 -8.17 5.63
N ARG A 37 -27.16 -8.96 6.68
CA ARG A 37 -27.58 -8.40 7.98
C ARG A 37 -26.46 -7.56 8.62
N VAL A 38 -25.18 -7.94 8.45
CA VAL A 38 -24.04 -7.14 8.91
C VAL A 38 -23.96 -5.81 8.15
N LEU A 39 -24.18 -5.80 6.83
CA LEU A 39 -24.25 -4.55 6.06
C LEU A 39 -25.39 -3.64 6.53
N GLY A 40 -26.52 -4.21 6.92
CA GLY A 40 -27.64 -3.47 7.49
C GLY A 40 -27.38 -2.83 8.87
N THR A 41 -26.24 -3.09 9.51
CA THR A 41 -25.87 -2.40 10.77
C THR A 41 -25.21 -1.04 10.53
N PHE A 42 -24.83 -0.71 9.30
CA PHE A 42 -24.25 0.58 8.97
C PHE A 42 -25.33 1.61 8.65
N ASP A 43 -25.20 2.81 9.16
CA ASP A 43 -26.04 3.96 8.83
C ASP A 43 -25.85 4.40 7.37
N ARG A 44 -24.59 4.37 6.88
CA ARG A 44 -24.20 4.68 5.51
C ARG A 44 -23.05 3.80 5.05
N LEU A 45 -23.05 3.53 3.74
CA LEU A 45 -22.01 2.77 3.05
C LEU A 45 -21.43 3.64 1.94
N PHE A 46 -20.28 4.26 2.18
CA PHE A 46 -19.55 5.05 1.19
C PHE A 46 -18.62 4.12 0.40
N VAL A 47 -18.93 3.94 -0.88
CA VAL A 47 -18.20 3.00 -1.74
C VAL A 47 -17.30 3.72 -2.74
N GLN A 48 -16.30 2.98 -3.25
CA GLN A 48 -15.29 3.55 -4.13
C GLN A 48 -15.79 3.81 -5.56
N ASN A 49 -16.76 3.01 -6.06
CA ASN A 49 -17.17 3.05 -7.44
C ASN A 49 -18.65 2.62 -7.66
N GLU A 50 -19.14 2.94 -8.84
CA GLU A 50 -20.49 2.61 -9.28
C GLU A 50 -20.78 1.10 -9.35
N GLU A 51 -19.77 0.28 -9.63
CA GLU A 51 -19.93 -1.16 -9.66
C GLU A 51 -20.27 -1.71 -8.27
N SER A 52 -19.55 -1.25 -7.25
CA SER A 52 -19.84 -1.57 -5.84
C SER A 52 -21.24 -1.10 -5.43
N LEU A 53 -21.65 0.11 -5.85
CA LEU A 53 -22.98 0.64 -5.57
C LEU A 53 -24.07 -0.25 -6.20
N LYS A 54 -23.94 -0.62 -7.47
CA LYS A 54 -24.91 -1.49 -8.18
C LYS A 54 -25.04 -2.86 -7.50
N LEU A 55 -23.91 -3.45 -7.06
CA LEU A 55 -23.93 -4.71 -6.32
C LEU A 55 -24.73 -4.60 -5.00
N LEU A 56 -24.52 -3.53 -4.25
CA LEU A 56 -25.22 -3.29 -2.99
C LEU A 56 -26.73 -3.03 -3.21
N GLN A 57 -27.07 -2.25 -4.22
CA GLN A 57 -28.47 -2.02 -4.61
C GLN A 57 -29.18 -3.32 -5.00
N GLY A 58 -28.47 -4.21 -5.71
CA GLY A 58 -28.97 -5.54 -6.10
C GLY A 58 -29.35 -6.46 -4.94
N ILE A 59 -28.85 -6.18 -3.73
CA ILE A 59 -29.21 -6.91 -2.50
C ILE A 59 -30.08 -6.08 -1.54
N GLY A 60 -30.60 -4.94 -2.00
CA GLY A 60 -31.51 -4.08 -1.23
C GLY A 60 -30.83 -3.11 -0.26
N ALA A 61 -29.53 -2.88 -0.35
CA ALA A 61 -28.86 -1.87 0.46
C ALA A 61 -29.10 -0.47 -0.13
N VAL A 62 -30.02 0.27 0.44
CA VAL A 62 -30.46 1.61 -0.04
C VAL A 62 -29.67 2.77 0.56
N ASN A 63 -28.83 2.50 1.55
CA ASN A 63 -28.02 3.47 2.28
C ASN A 63 -26.59 3.58 1.76
N ALA A 64 -26.35 3.18 0.50
CA ALA A 64 -25.05 3.20 -0.15
C ALA A 64 -24.94 4.37 -1.14
N GLU A 65 -23.76 4.99 -1.21
CA GLU A 65 -23.45 6.04 -2.18
C GLU A 65 -21.97 5.99 -2.59
N VAL A 66 -21.65 6.49 -3.78
CA VAL A 66 -20.27 6.56 -4.27
C VAL A 66 -19.59 7.81 -3.69
N ALA A 67 -18.46 7.61 -3.02
CA ALA A 67 -17.65 8.68 -2.44
C ALA A 67 -16.16 8.59 -2.83
N GLY A 68 -15.79 7.60 -3.66
CA GLY A 68 -14.40 7.39 -4.06
C GLY A 68 -13.56 6.68 -2.98
N ASP A 69 -12.26 6.76 -3.16
CA ASP A 69 -11.27 6.14 -2.26
C ASP A 69 -10.46 7.23 -1.55
N THR A 70 -10.67 7.39 -0.25
CA THR A 70 -10.00 8.38 0.60
C THR A 70 -8.47 8.22 0.65
N ARG A 71 -7.93 7.09 0.19
CA ARG A 71 -6.48 6.90 0.06
C ARG A 71 -5.89 7.82 -1.01
N PHE A 72 -6.63 8.11 -2.08
CA PHE A 72 -6.20 9.07 -3.10
C PHE A 72 -6.08 10.49 -2.56
N ASP A 73 -7.06 10.92 -1.74
CA ASP A 73 -7.02 12.25 -1.11
C ASP A 73 -5.78 12.38 -0.22
N ARG A 74 -5.49 11.32 0.56
CA ARG A 74 -4.30 11.28 1.41
C ARG A 74 -3.00 11.32 0.61
N VAL A 75 -2.88 10.50 -0.44
CA VAL A 75 -1.69 10.47 -1.30
C VAL A 75 -1.48 11.80 -1.99
N TYR A 76 -2.57 12.42 -2.48
CA TYR A 76 -2.51 13.74 -3.08
C TYR A 76 -2.00 14.81 -2.09
N ALA A 77 -2.55 14.83 -0.87
CA ALA A 77 -2.13 15.77 0.17
C ALA A 77 -0.65 15.55 0.57
N ILE A 78 -0.19 14.31 0.67
CA ILE A 78 1.21 13.97 0.94
C ILE A 78 2.10 14.47 -0.21
N ALA A 79 1.70 14.25 -1.47
CA ALA A 79 2.47 14.69 -2.63
C ALA A 79 2.61 16.21 -2.69
N GLN A 80 1.55 16.96 -2.34
CA GLN A 80 1.61 18.42 -2.27
C GLN A 80 2.55 18.95 -1.18
N GLY A 81 2.68 18.20 -0.07
CA GLY A 81 3.56 18.54 1.05
C GLY A 81 4.88 17.77 1.06
N ALA A 82 5.22 17.09 -0.04
CA ALA A 82 6.43 16.27 -0.09
C ALA A 82 7.68 17.11 0.13
N LYS A 83 8.53 16.68 1.07
CA LYS A 83 9.82 17.30 1.31
C LYS A 83 10.83 16.74 0.31
N ALA A 84 11.71 17.61 -0.19
CA ALA A 84 12.88 17.18 -0.94
C ALA A 84 13.74 16.23 -0.08
N LEU A 85 14.28 15.23 -0.73
CA LEU A 85 15.24 14.29 -0.14
C LEU A 85 16.56 14.40 -0.90
N PRO A 86 17.41 15.39 -0.55
CA PRO A 86 18.61 15.73 -1.35
C PRO A 86 19.55 14.53 -1.55
N GLU A 87 19.66 13.65 -0.58
CA GLU A 87 20.48 12.44 -0.68
C GLU A 87 19.92 11.47 -1.72
N VAL A 88 18.60 11.32 -1.77
CA VAL A 88 17.93 10.47 -2.76
C VAL A 88 18.02 11.08 -4.15
N GLU A 89 17.85 12.41 -4.27
CA GLU A 89 17.99 13.14 -5.53
C GLU A 89 19.42 13.02 -6.08
N ARG A 90 20.43 13.22 -5.23
CA ARG A 90 21.84 13.03 -5.60
C ARG A 90 22.15 11.58 -5.96
N PHE A 91 21.58 10.59 -5.26
CA PHE A 91 21.72 9.19 -5.61
C PHE A 91 21.13 8.90 -7.00
N ALA A 92 20.00 9.48 -7.32
CA ALA A 92 19.26 9.29 -8.58
C ALA A 92 19.85 10.07 -9.78
N GLU A 93 20.71 11.04 -9.52
CA GLU A 93 21.20 11.99 -10.54
C GLU A 93 21.88 11.27 -11.71
N GLY A 94 21.41 11.57 -12.92
CA GLY A 94 21.98 11.07 -14.17
C GLY A 94 21.78 9.57 -14.43
N ALA A 95 20.94 8.88 -13.65
CA ALA A 95 20.72 7.44 -13.77
C ALA A 95 19.25 7.09 -13.97
N GLU A 96 19.01 5.96 -14.62
CA GLU A 96 17.71 5.28 -14.54
C GLU A 96 17.55 4.68 -13.15
N VAL A 97 16.39 4.90 -12.52
CA VAL A 97 16.14 4.47 -11.15
C VAL A 97 14.90 3.59 -11.07
N PHE A 98 15.04 2.41 -10.49
CA PHE A 98 13.94 1.53 -10.13
C PHE A 98 13.62 1.67 -8.65
N VAL A 99 12.38 2.05 -8.31
CA VAL A 99 11.94 2.20 -6.91
C VAL A 99 11.00 1.06 -6.55
N ALA A 100 11.37 0.26 -5.55
CA ALA A 100 10.55 -0.82 -5.00
C ALA A 100 10.12 -0.47 -3.57
N GLY A 101 8.85 -0.10 -3.42
CA GLY A 101 8.28 0.28 -2.13
C GLY A 101 7.44 -0.82 -1.51
N SER A 102 7.51 -0.94 -0.17
CA SER A 102 6.72 -1.89 0.63
C SER A 102 6.95 -3.35 0.23
N THR A 103 8.20 -3.71 -0.02
CA THR A 103 8.58 -5.06 -0.47
C THR A 103 8.48 -6.09 0.64
N TRP A 104 8.03 -7.29 0.29
CA TRP A 104 7.98 -8.46 1.15
C TRP A 104 9.05 -9.49 0.73
N PRO A 105 9.40 -10.49 1.56
CA PRO A 105 10.45 -11.45 1.24
C PRO A 105 10.33 -12.14 -0.13
N PRO A 106 9.15 -12.52 -0.63
CA PRO A 106 9.03 -13.07 -1.98
C PRO A 106 9.38 -12.07 -3.09
N ASP A 107 9.03 -10.77 -2.91
CA ASP A 107 9.37 -9.72 -3.87
C ASP A 107 10.87 -9.47 -3.89
N GLU A 108 11.49 -9.48 -2.70
CA GLU A 108 12.93 -9.27 -2.52
C GLU A 108 13.78 -10.31 -3.24
N GLN A 109 13.33 -11.57 -3.29
CA GLN A 109 14.02 -12.63 -4.04
C GLN A 109 14.03 -12.35 -5.55
N LEU A 110 12.93 -11.84 -6.09
CA LEU A 110 12.85 -11.44 -7.50
C LEU A 110 13.72 -10.19 -7.76
N LEU A 111 13.72 -9.25 -6.82
CA LEU A 111 14.50 -8.02 -6.91
C LEU A 111 16.01 -8.30 -6.90
N LEU A 112 16.51 -9.27 -6.13
CA LEU A 112 17.91 -9.66 -6.13
C LEU A 112 18.39 -10.08 -7.52
N ALA A 113 17.60 -10.91 -8.21
CA ALA A 113 17.93 -11.32 -9.59
C ALA A 113 17.90 -10.13 -10.55
N LEU A 114 16.91 -9.24 -10.40
CA LEU A 114 16.77 -8.05 -11.24
C LEU A 114 17.94 -7.07 -11.04
N ILE A 115 18.33 -6.82 -9.78
CA ILE A 115 19.42 -5.92 -9.40
C ILE A 115 20.74 -6.40 -10.00
N ASN A 116 21.06 -7.69 -9.86
CA ASN A 116 22.32 -8.24 -10.34
C ASN A 116 22.36 -8.34 -11.87
N ALA A 117 21.20 -8.46 -12.53
CA ALA A 117 21.10 -8.50 -14.00
C ALA A 117 21.16 -7.11 -14.67
N ASN A 118 20.96 -6.00 -13.92
CA ASN A 118 20.86 -4.65 -14.49
C ASN A 118 21.87 -3.70 -13.80
N PRO A 119 23.16 -3.81 -14.10
CA PRO A 119 24.20 -3.02 -13.42
C PRO A 119 24.11 -1.51 -13.68
N ASP A 120 23.50 -1.10 -14.78
CA ASP A 120 23.38 0.31 -15.17
C ASP A 120 22.17 1.03 -14.54
N VAL A 121 21.24 0.27 -13.93
CA VAL A 121 20.07 0.80 -13.25
C VAL A 121 20.35 0.95 -11.76
N LYS A 122 20.01 2.08 -11.18
CA LYS A 122 20.04 2.26 -9.72
C LYS A 122 18.73 1.78 -9.09
N PHE A 123 18.83 1.21 -7.90
CA PHE A 123 17.67 0.67 -7.18
C PHE A 123 17.48 1.38 -5.85
N ILE A 124 16.24 1.76 -5.55
CA ILE A 124 15.83 2.26 -4.23
C ILE A 124 14.84 1.25 -3.65
N LEU A 125 15.20 0.66 -2.51
CA LEU A 125 14.39 -0.37 -1.85
C LEU A 125 13.88 0.16 -0.50
N ALA A 126 12.56 0.14 -0.34
CA ALA A 126 11.88 0.45 0.91
C ALA A 126 11.09 -0.78 1.38
N PRO A 127 11.69 -1.69 2.17
CA PRO A 127 11.01 -2.87 2.69
C PRO A 127 9.79 -2.53 3.55
N HIS A 128 8.76 -3.38 3.50
CA HIS A 128 7.56 -3.17 4.32
C HIS A 128 7.86 -3.24 5.82
N GLU A 129 8.79 -4.13 6.20
CA GLU A 129 9.31 -4.25 7.55
C GLU A 129 10.81 -3.96 7.55
N VAL A 130 11.23 -3.00 8.37
CA VAL A 130 12.63 -2.63 8.51
C VAL A 130 13.31 -3.58 9.52
N ASP A 131 13.70 -4.77 9.05
CA ASP A 131 14.50 -5.74 9.82
C ASP A 131 15.98 -5.62 9.41
N PRO A 132 16.87 -5.10 10.29
CA PRO A 132 18.29 -4.95 9.98
C PRO A 132 18.97 -6.26 9.55
N ALA A 133 18.63 -7.37 10.18
CA ALA A 133 19.23 -8.66 9.85
C ALA A 133 18.80 -9.16 8.46
N ARG A 134 17.55 -8.86 8.05
CA ARG A 134 17.07 -9.18 6.70
C ARG A 134 17.75 -8.30 5.65
N ILE A 135 17.87 -7.01 5.92
CA ILE A 135 18.56 -6.07 5.03
C ILE A 135 20.03 -6.51 4.83
N GLU A 136 20.73 -6.90 5.90
CA GLU A 136 22.11 -7.43 5.78
C GLU A 136 22.19 -8.68 4.91
N ARG A 137 21.24 -9.60 5.06
CA ARG A 137 21.19 -10.81 4.21
C ARG A 137 20.92 -10.49 2.74
N MET A 138 20.13 -9.45 2.45
CA MET A 138 19.92 -8.98 1.08
C MET A 138 21.19 -8.35 0.51
N ILE A 139 21.81 -7.45 1.25
CA ILE A 139 23.07 -6.78 0.87
C ILE A 139 24.14 -7.81 0.53
N ALA A 140 24.27 -8.88 1.32
CA ALA A 140 25.24 -9.94 1.09
C ALA A 140 25.02 -10.73 -0.22
N GLN A 141 23.89 -10.60 -0.86
CA GLN A 141 23.54 -11.28 -2.13
C GLN A 141 23.56 -10.33 -3.33
N ILE A 142 23.89 -9.07 -3.12
CA ILE A 142 23.93 -8.04 -4.18
C ILE A 142 25.38 -7.82 -4.59
N ASP A 143 25.68 -8.00 -5.87
CA ASP A 143 27.03 -7.94 -6.43
C ASP A 143 27.53 -6.50 -6.71
N ARG A 144 26.98 -5.51 -6.00
CA ARG A 144 27.30 -4.09 -6.22
C ARG A 144 27.15 -3.27 -4.94
N PRO A 145 27.71 -2.04 -4.86
CA PRO A 145 27.67 -1.24 -3.66
C PRO A 145 26.26 -0.92 -3.21
N CYS A 146 25.97 -1.24 -1.95
CA CYS A 146 24.71 -0.96 -1.27
C CYS A 146 24.90 0.15 -0.25
N LEU A 147 23.97 1.08 -0.22
CA LEU A 147 23.90 2.19 0.72
C LEU A 147 22.67 2.06 1.62
N ARG A 148 22.74 2.56 2.84
CA ARG A 148 21.59 2.70 3.73
C ARG A 148 21.32 4.17 3.97
N TYR A 149 20.10 4.60 3.76
CA TYR A 149 19.70 5.99 3.94
C TYR A 149 20.04 6.51 5.36
N THR A 150 19.82 5.68 6.38
CA THR A 150 20.11 6.01 7.78
C THR A 150 21.61 6.17 8.10
N GLN A 151 22.49 5.73 7.23
CA GLN A 151 23.94 5.82 7.38
C GLN A 151 24.59 6.83 6.43
N LEU A 152 23.79 7.52 5.61
CA LEU A 152 24.30 8.53 4.70
C LEU A 152 24.81 9.76 5.45
N THR A 153 25.90 10.30 4.95
CA THR A 153 26.48 11.57 5.37
C THR A 153 26.62 12.50 4.16
N PRO A 154 26.81 13.81 4.35
CA PRO A 154 27.07 14.72 3.24
C PRO A 154 28.27 14.33 2.36
N GLN A 155 29.21 13.55 2.92
CA GLN A 155 30.41 13.08 2.23
C GLN A 155 30.25 11.69 1.60
N SER A 156 29.09 11.03 1.77
CA SER A 156 28.87 9.70 1.18
C SER A 156 28.95 9.76 -0.34
N ASP A 157 29.67 8.83 -0.93
CA ASP A 157 29.70 8.62 -2.38
C ASP A 157 28.40 7.99 -2.84
N LEU A 158 27.49 8.83 -3.32
CA LEU A 158 26.18 8.41 -3.83
C LEU A 158 26.25 8.04 -5.32
N ALA A 159 27.25 8.51 -6.03
CA ALA A 159 27.40 8.24 -7.46
C ALA A 159 27.82 6.78 -7.71
N GLY A 160 28.74 6.25 -6.89
CA GLY A 160 29.19 4.86 -6.96
C GLY A 160 28.20 3.85 -6.38
N GLY A 161 27.14 4.29 -5.67
CA GLY A 161 26.09 3.42 -5.12
C GLY A 161 25.20 2.82 -6.20
N GLY A 162 24.96 1.52 -6.12
CA GLY A 162 24.05 0.81 -7.02
C GLY A 162 22.66 0.58 -6.42
N VAL A 163 22.59 0.41 -5.10
CA VAL A 163 21.34 0.15 -4.37
C VAL A 163 21.27 1.02 -3.11
N LEU A 164 20.16 1.67 -2.90
CA LEU A 164 19.86 2.45 -1.71
C LEU A 164 18.69 1.82 -0.95
N PHE A 165 18.92 1.40 0.29
CA PHE A 165 17.89 0.97 1.23
C PHE A 165 17.39 2.15 2.06
N ILE A 166 16.06 2.36 2.11
CA ILE A 166 15.41 3.43 2.86
C ILE A 166 14.58 2.85 4.01
#